data_cf573ac7f3147821baaf8f1566b92832
#
_entry.id   cf573ac7f3147821baaf8f1566b92832
#
_cell.length_a   1.000
_cell.length_b   1.000
_cell.length_c   1.000
_cell.angle_alpha   90.00
_cell.angle_beta   90.00
_cell.angle_gamma   90.00
#
_symmetry.space_group_name_H-M   'P 1'
#
loop_
_entity.id
_entity.type
_entity.pdbx_description
1 polymer ?
#
loop_
_entity_poly.entity_id
_entity_poly.type
_entity_poly.pdbx_seq_one_letter_code
_entity_poly.pdbx_strand_id
1 'polypeptide(L)' 'MIEAVVIHCPYCGEAFESQVDTSGGSQRYVEDCAVCCRPIEVSVQVGEDGELRAVDTATDRD' A
#
# COMPACT_ATOMS: atom_id res chain seq x y z
N MET A 1 -2.30 -6.68 13.78
CA MET A 1 -1.48 -7.72 13.12
C MET A 1 -0.82 -7.13 11.89
N ILE A 2 0.44 -7.46 11.67
CA ILE A 2 1.20 -6.92 10.53
C ILE A 2 1.15 -7.94 9.39
N GLU A 3 0.79 -7.48 8.21
CA GLU A 3 0.78 -8.31 7.01
C GLU A 3 1.74 -7.76 5.97
N ALA A 4 2.48 -8.66 5.33
CA ALA A 4 3.36 -8.29 4.23
C ALA A 4 2.56 -8.26 2.95
N VAL A 5 2.67 -7.19 2.19
CA VAL A 5 1.96 -7.03 0.92
C VAL A 5 2.97 -6.62 -0.15
N VAL A 6 2.70 -7.00 -1.39
CA VAL A 6 3.51 -6.58 -2.52
C VAL A 6 2.85 -5.37 -3.16
N ILE A 7 3.60 -4.28 -3.27
CA ILE A 7 3.14 -3.04 -3.84
C ILE A 7 3.89 -2.81 -5.15
N HIS A 8 3.16 -2.44 -6.20
CA HIS A 8 3.74 -2.11 -7.48
C HIS A 8 3.78 -0.59 -7.64
N CYS A 9 4.95 -0.07 -7.90
CA CYS A 9 5.12 1.34 -8.10
C CYS A 9 4.43 1.78 -9.41
N PRO A 10 3.49 2.73 -9.36
CA PRO A 10 2.81 3.17 -10.58
C PRO A 10 3.68 4.05 -11.49
N TYR A 11 4.85 4.46 -11.01
CA TYR A 11 5.76 5.30 -11.80
C TYR A 11 6.78 4.46 -12.57
N CYS A 12 7.48 3.57 -11.88
CA CYS A 12 8.58 2.82 -12.48
C CYS A 12 8.25 1.35 -12.71
N GLY A 13 7.13 0.86 -12.18
CA GLY A 13 6.70 -0.52 -12.38
C GLY A 13 7.40 -1.55 -11.51
N GLU A 14 8.28 -1.13 -10.63
CA GLU A 14 8.95 -2.06 -9.73
C GLU A 14 8.03 -2.52 -8.61
N ALA A 15 8.20 -3.79 -8.22
CA ALA A 15 7.44 -4.36 -7.11
C ALA A 15 8.33 -4.42 -5.87
N PHE A 16 7.76 -4.14 -4.72
CA PHE A 16 8.47 -4.25 -3.46
C PHE A 16 7.51 -4.64 -2.35
N GLU A 17 8.08 -5.19 -1.29
CA GLU A 17 7.29 -5.64 -0.14
C GLU A 17 7.11 -4.51 0.85
N SER A 18 5.89 -4.35 1.33
CA SER A 18 5.56 -3.39 2.37
C SER A 18 4.81 -4.11 3.48
N GLN A 19 4.81 -3.52 4.66
CA GLN A 19 4.10 -4.08 5.80
C GLN A 19 2.94 -3.19 6.17
N VAL A 20 1.78 -3.82 6.38
CA VAL A 20 0.54 -3.14 6.70
C VAL A 20 -0.01 -3.66 8.00
N ASP A 21 -0.38 -2.75 8.90
CA ASP A 21 -1.02 -3.11 10.16
C ASP A 21 -2.53 -3.14 9.94
N THR A 22 -3.09 -4.36 9.91
CA THR A 22 -4.51 -4.54 9.65
C THR A 22 -5.39 -4.29 10.88
N SER A 23 -4.79 -4.16 12.05
CA SER A 23 -5.56 -3.94 13.27
C SER A 23 -6.22 -2.56 13.31
N GLY A 24 -5.73 -1.61 12.52
CA GLY A 24 -6.28 -0.27 12.42
C GLY A 24 -7.45 -0.14 11.46
N GLY A 25 -7.84 -1.22 10.77
CA GLY A 25 -8.88 -1.16 9.76
C GLY A 25 -8.38 -0.59 8.45
N SER A 26 -9.32 -0.19 7.60
CA SER A 26 -8.98 0.41 6.30
C SER A 26 -8.23 1.71 6.51
N GLN A 27 -7.20 1.95 5.68
CA GLN A 27 -6.34 3.11 5.87
C GLN A 27 -5.72 3.53 4.55
N ARG A 28 -5.25 4.78 4.53
CA ARG A 28 -4.54 5.34 3.38
C ARG A 28 -3.29 6.02 3.90
N TYR A 29 -2.20 5.85 3.18
CA TYR A 29 -0.93 6.46 3.56
C TYR A 29 -0.06 6.65 2.32
N VAL A 30 1.00 7.41 2.48
CA VAL A 30 1.96 7.65 1.41
C VAL A 30 3.24 6.91 1.73
N GLU A 31 3.77 6.19 0.75
CA GLU A 31 5.02 5.46 0.88
C GLU A 31 5.93 5.80 -0.29
N ASP A 32 7.21 6.00 0.00
CA ASP A 32 8.17 6.31 -1.04
C ASP A 32 8.63 5.04 -1.74
N CYS A 33 8.70 5.10 -3.07
CA CYS A 33 9.23 3.99 -3.84
C CYS A 33 10.73 3.84 -3.55
N ALA A 34 11.15 2.59 -3.32
CA ALA A 34 12.55 2.31 -3.00
C ALA A 34 13.46 2.50 -4.23
N VAL A 35 12.91 2.52 -5.43
CA VAL A 35 13.68 2.62 -6.67
C VAL A 35 13.70 4.03 -7.23
N CYS A 36 12.53 4.63 -7.43
CA CYS A 36 12.44 5.96 -8.04
C CYS A 36 12.23 7.09 -7.02
N CYS A 37 12.05 6.77 -5.76
CA CYS A 37 11.90 7.72 -4.65
C CYS A 37 10.69 8.64 -4.78
N ARG A 38 9.70 8.26 -5.57
CA ARG A 38 8.50 9.05 -5.72
C ARG A 38 7.44 8.63 -4.70
N PRO A 39 6.60 9.57 -4.26
CA PRO A 39 5.55 9.24 -3.30
C PRO A 39 4.44 8.43 -3.97
N ILE A 40 4.07 7.33 -3.33
CA ILE A 40 2.99 6.45 -3.79
C ILE A 40 1.87 6.53 -2.78
N GLU A 41 0.67 6.85 -3.25
CA GLU A 41 -0.50 6.82 -2.38
C GLU A 41 -1.00 5.38 -2.30
N VAL A 42 -1.01 4.83 -1.08
CA VAL A 42 -1.42 3.45 -0.84
C VAL A 42 -2.74 3.44 -0.11
N SER A 43 -3.71 2.72 -0.65
CA SER A 43 -5.02 2.53 -0.04
C SER A 43 -5.18 1.08 0.36
N VAL A 44 -5.48 0.84 1.63
CA VAL A 44 -5.64 -0.49 2.18
C VAL A 44 -7.08 -0.68 2.62
N GLN A 45 -7.71 -1.76 2.14
CA GLN A 45 -9.06 -2.14 2.50
C GLN A 45 -9.02 -3.32 3.43
N VAL A 46 -9.61 -3.18 4.62
CA VAL A 46 -9.66 -4.24 5.62
C VAL A 46 -11.11 -4.52 5.95
N GLY A 47 -11.49 -5.79 5.99
CA GLY A 47 -12.84 -6.21 6.30
C GLY A 47 -13.18 -6.11 7.77
N GLU A 48 -14.45 -6.34 8.10
CA GLU A 48 -14.92 -6.28 9.48
C GLU A 48 -14.27 -7.32 10.38
N ASP A 49 -13.83 -8.41 9.78
CA ASP A 49 -13.14 -9.49 10.48
C ASP A 49 -11.65 -9.22 10.68
N GLY A 50 -11.17 -8.07 10.22
CA GLY A 50 -9.77 -7.72 10.33
C GLY A 50 -8.89 -8.29 9.22
N GLU A 51 -9.48 -8.91 8.21
CA GLU A 51 -8.73 -9.47 7.09
C GLU A 51 -8.44 -8.43 6.03
N LEU A 52 -7.26 -8.53 5.45
CA LEU A 52 -6.86 -7.67 4.35
C LEU A 52 -7.67 -8.03 3.11
N ARG A 53 -8.40 -7.05 2.54
CA ARG A 53 -9.25 -7.26 1.38
C ARG A 53 -8.59 -6.84 0.09
N ALA A 54 -7.97 -5.68 0.09
CA ALA A 54 -7.35 -5.14 -1.12
C ALA A 54 -6.31 -4.10 -0.77
N VAL A 55 -5.33 -3.96 -1.64
CA VAL A 55 -4.32 -2.91 -1.56
C VAL A 55 -4.23 -2.27 -2.93
N ASP A 56 -4.44 -0.96 -2.99
CA ASP A 56 -4.36 -0.20 -4.22
C ASP A 56 -3.29 0.88 -4.12
N THR A 57 -2.70 1.21 -5.24
CA THR A 57 -1.72 2.29 -5.31
C THR A 57 -2.13 3.30 -6.36
N ALA A 58 -1.74 4.54 -6.15
CA ALA A 58 -2.01 5.61 -7.10
C ALA A 58 -0.87 6.61 -7.08
N THR A 59 -0.74 7.36 -8.18
CA THR A 59 0.21 8.45 -8.24
C THR A 59 -0.40 9.69 -7.58
N ASP A 60 0.44 10.64 -7.23
CA ASP A 60 -0.02 11.87 -6.61
C ASP A 60 -0.80 12.79 -7.57
N ARG A 61 -0.87 12.40 -8.84
CA ARG A 61 -1.58 13.16 -9.87
C ARG A 61 -2.95 12.59 -10.21
N ASP A 62 -3.25 11.44 -9.74
CA ASP A 62 -4.52 10.75 -10.06
C ASP A 62 -5.67 11.16 -9.17
#